data_8660d1550c1a022eabfb887e91020434
#
_entry.id   8660d1550c1a022eabfb887e91020434
#
_cell.length_a   1.000
_cell.length_b   1.000
_cell.length_c   1.000
_cell.angle_alpha   90.00
_cell.angle_beta   90.00
_cell.angle_gamma   90.00
#
_symmetry.space_group_name_H-M   'P 1'
#
loop_
_entity.id
_entity.type
_entity.pdbx_description
1 polymer ?
#
loop_
_entity_poly.entity_id
_entity_poly.type
_entity_poly.pdbx_seq_one_letter_code
_entity_poly.pdbx_strand_id
1 'polypeptide(L)'
;TGKKVPTCHRSSFDSVLEDSDFEQACENADGIARKVYREEAKEIEEIRKGIIEVSGKEQPYDIFICYKETDENGDRTIDSVIAQDVYDALTAKGYRVFFSRITLEDKLGREYEPYIFAALNSAKIMLAFGTDFEYFNAVWVKNEWSRYLKLMASDKSKHLIPCYKDIDAYDMPKEFAKLQAQDMGKVGAIQDLL
;
A
#
# COMPACT_ATOMS: atom_id res chain seq x y z
N THR A 1 16.46 23.38 -14.68
CA THR A 1 15.99 23.60 -16.06
C THR A 1 14.50 23.35 -16.08
N GLY A 2 13.72 24.47 -15.84
CA GLY A 2 12.26 24.42 -15.91
C GLY A 2 11.85 24.14 -17.36
N LYS A 3 11.27 22.96 -17.61
CA LYS A 3 10.48 22.77 -18.82
C LYS A 3 9.29 23.73 -18.71
N LYS A 4 9.33 24.81 -19.46
CA LYS A 4 8.14 25.61 -19.73
C LYS A 4 7.09 24.65 -20.29
N VAL A 5 5.98 24.47 -19.57
CA VAL A 5 4.76 23.95 -20.15
C VAL A 5 4.52 24.81 -21.41
N PRO A 6 4.27 24.21 -22.59
CA PRO A 6 3.95 24.99 -23.76
C PRO A 6 2.72 25.84 -23.39
N THR A 7 2.92 27.12 -23.20
CA THR A 7 1.83 28.07 -23.16
C THR A 7 1.19 27.94 -24.53
N CYS A 8 -0.01 27.38 -24.55
CA CYS A 8 -0.83 27.39 -25.74
C CYS A 8 -0.95 28.87 -26.11
N HIS A 9 -0.22 29.29 -27.15
CA HIS A 9 -0.29 30.68 -27.58
C HIS A 9 -1.72 30.90 -28.04
N ARG A 10 -2.38 31.87 -27.43
CA ARG A 10 -3.72 32.32 -27.82
C ARG A 10 -3.83 32.50 -29.34
N SER A 11 -2.73 32.97 -29.98
CA SER A 11 -2.62 33.11 -31.45
C SER A 11 -2.80 31.80 -32.25
N SER A 12 -2.60 30.63 -31.68
CA SER A 12 -2.84 29.35 -32.39
C SER A 12 -4.29 28.86 -32.26
N PHE A 13 -5.02 29.40 -31.28
CA PHE A 13 -6.46 29.15 -31.08
C PHE A 13 -7.32 30.20 -31.78
N ASP A 14 -6.86 31.45 -31.89
CA ASP A 14 -7.58 32.57 -32.55
C ASP A 14 -7.86 32.32 -34.04
N SER A 15 -7.18 31.32 -34.65
CA SER A 15 -7.46 30.90 -36.02
C SER A 15 -8.51 29.78 -36.13
N VAL A 16 -8.97 29.19 -35.00
CA VAL A 16 -9.84 28.00 -34.98
C VAL A 16 -11.12 28.21 -34.15
N LEU A 17 -11.04 29.02 -33.11
CA LEU A 17 -12.16 29.33 -32.20
C LEU A 17 -12.33 30.85 -32.02
N GLU A 18 -13.56 31.34 -32.04
CA GLU A 18 -13.85 32.70 -31.61
C GLU A 18 -13.57 32.85 -30.09
N ASP A 19 -13.28 34.07 -29.62
CA ASP A 19 -12.93 34.32 -28.19
C ASP A 19 -13.99 33.75 -27.21
N SER A 20 -15.26 33.83 -27.58
CA SER A 20 -16.40 33.26 -26.80
C SER A 20 -16.29 31.72 -26.65
N ASP A 21 -15.83 31.03 -27.68
CA ASP A 21 -15.71 29.58 -27.68
C ASP A 21 -14.54 29.12 -26.81
N PHE A 22 -13.48 29.91 -26.77
CA PHE A 22 -12.34 29.64 -25.89
C PHE A 22 -12.70 29.84 -24.41
N GLU A 23 -13.41 30.91 -24.07
CA GLU A 23 -13.89 31.17 -22.70
C GLU A 23 -14.84 30.05 -22.24
N GLN A 24 -15.79 29.65 -23.11
CA GLN A 24 -16.70 28.57 -22.81
C GLN A 24 -15.99 27.23 -22.63
N ALA A 25 -14.94 26.94 -23.41
CA ALA A 25 -14.14 25.73 -23.26
C ALA A 25 -13.35 25.73 -21.93
N CYS A 26 -12.83 26.89 -21.49
CA CYS A 26 -12.17 27.03 -20.20
C CYS A 26 -13.14 26.82 -19.03
N GLU A 27 -14.35 27.40 -19.10
CA GLU A 27 -15.38 27.23 -18.07
C GLU A 27 -15.84 25.77 -17.97
N ASN A 28 -15.99 25.09 -19.11
CA ASN A 28 -16.33 23.69 -19.17
C ASN A 28 -15.22 22.80 -18.56
N ALA A 29 -13.95 23.08 -18.87
CA ALA A 29 -12.82 22.38 -18.30
C ALA A 29 -12.74 22.55 -16.77
N ASP A 30 -12.94 23.76 -16.27
CA ASP A 30 -13.03 24.05 -14.83
C ASP A 30 -14.20 23.32 -14.17
N GLY A 31 -15.34 23.27 -14.84
CA GLY A 31 -16.53 22.55 -14.38
C GLY A 31 -16.28 21.04 -14.26
N ILE A 32 -15.63 20.45 -15.24
CA ILE A 32 -15.23 19.03 -15.24
C ILE A 32 -14.23 18.77 -14.11
N ALA A 33 -13.18 19.58 -13.99
CA ALA A 33 -12.19 19.44 -12.94
C ALA A 33 -12.81 19.50 -11.55
N ARG A 34 -13.74 20.46 -11.30
CA ARG A 34 -14.46 20.55 -10.02
C ARG A 34 -15.37 19.35 -9.75
N LYS A 35 -15.96 18.77 -10.81
CA LYS A 35 -16.80 17.58 -10.67
C LYS A 35 -15.96 16.37 -10.27
N VAL A 36 -14.85 16.13 -10.97
CA VAL A 36 -13.89 15.05 -10.65
C VAL A 36 -13.38 15.19 -9.21
N TYR A 37 -12.99 16.40 -8.80
CA TYR A 37 -12.52 16.66 -7.43
C TYR A 37 -13.57 16.33 -6.36
N ARG A 38 -14.85 16.62 -6.65
CA ARG A 38 -15.96 16.31 -5.73
C ARG A 38 -16.25 14.81 -5.67
N GLU A 39 -16.13 14.10 -6.78
CA GLU A 39 -16.31 12.66 -6.84
C GLU A 39 -15.18 11.95 -6.08
N GLU A 40 -13.92 12.31 -6.31
CA GLU A 40 -12.77 11.80 -5.57
C GLU A 40 -12.87 12.08 -4.06
N ALA A 41 -13.31 13.29 -3.68
CA ALA A 41 -13.50 13.64 -2.27
C ALA A 41 -14.59 12.79 -1.59
N LYS A 42 -15.64 12.42 -2.32
CA LYS A 42 -16.68 11.52 -1.81
C LYS A 42 -16.16 10.10 -1.63
N GLU A 43 -15.44 9.57 -2.61
CA GLU A 43 -14.82 8.23 -2.50
C GLU A 43 -13.87 8.16 -1.30
N ILE A 44 -13.01 9.17 -1.13
CA ILE A 44 -12.10 9.25 0.03
C ILE A 44 -12.89 9.24 1.35
N GLU A 45 -14.00 9.97 1.43
CA GLU A 45 -14.82 10.02 2.63
C GLU A 45 -15.56 8.70 2.90
N GLU A 46 -16.00 7.99 1.86
CA GLU A 46 -16.61 6.68 1.98
C GLU A 46 -15.59 5.63 2.46
N ILE A 47 -14.39 5.61 1.88
CA ILE A 47 -13.29 4.75 2.33
C ILE A 47 -12.96 5.05 3.81
N ARG A 48 -12.87 6.33 4.17
CA ARG A 48 -12.60 6.76 5.55
C ARG A 48 -13.68 6.28 6.52
N LYS A 49 -14.94 6.41 6.17
CA LYS A 49 -16.06 5.89 6.98
C LYS A 49 -15.99 4.38 7.15
N GLY A 50 -15.73 3.65 6.05
CA GLY A 50 -15.54 2.20 6.08
C GLY A 50 -14.41 1.79 7.03
N ILE A 51 -13.26 2.47 6.99
CA ILE A 51 -12.13 2.21 7.89
C ILE A 51 -12.52 2.46 9.35
N ILE A 52 -13.21 3.56 9.65
CA ILE A 52 -13.65 3.90 11.03
C ILE A 52 -14.63 2.84 11.53
N GLU A 53 -15.59 2.42 10.72
CA GLU A 53 -16.58 1.42 11.08
C GLU A 53 -15.92 0.07 11.39
N VAL A 54 -15.01 -0.39 10.54
CA VAL A 54 -14.28 -1.64 10.72
C VAL A 54 -13.38 -1.55 11.95
N SER A 55 -12.64 -0.45 12.13
CA SER A 55 -11.75 -0.25 13.28
C SER A 55 -12.50 -0.24 14.62
N GLY A 56 -13.78 0.16 14.62
CA GLY A 56 -14.62 0.09 15.82
C GLY A 56 -15.13 -1.31 16.16
N LYS A 57 -15.13 -2.22 15.20
CA LYS A 57 -15.64 -3.60 15.36
C LYS A 57 -14.54 -4.65 15.52
N GLU A 58 -13.40 -4.43 14.85
CA GLU A 58 -12.26 -5.34 14.90
C GLU A 58 -11.31 -4.99 16.04
N GLN A 59 -10.79 -6.00 16.70
CA GLN A 59 -9.73 -5.78 17.68
C GLN A 59 -8.43 -5.39 16.95
N PRO A 60 -7.59 -4.51 17.53
CA PRO A 60 -6.32 -4.12 16.95
C PRO A 60 -5.41 -5.32 16.67
N TYR A 61 -4.70 -5.27 15.57
CA TYR A 61 -3.65 -6.23 15.24
C TYR A 61 -2.31 -5.80 15.85
N ASP A 62 -1.51 -6.78 16.26
CA ASP A 62 -0.13 -6.54 16.69
C ASP A 62 0.79 -6.41 15.48
N ILE A 63 0.61 -7.30 14.51
CA ILE A 63 1.50 -7.47 13.36
C ILE A 63 0.68 -7.48 12.07
N PHE A 64 1.20 -6.80 11.04
CA PHE A 64 0.68 -6.83 9.67
C PHE A 64 1.71 -7.49 8.76
N ILE A 65 1.34 -8.54 8.06
CA ILE A 65 2.19 -9.21 7.07
C ILE A 65 1.84 -8.70 5.67
N CYS A 66 2.82 -8.05 5.03
CA CYS A 66 2.75 -7.49 3.69
C CYS A 66 3.62 -8.34 2.75
N TYR A 67 3.04 -8.87 1.68
CA TYR A 67 3.72 -9.79 0.76
C TYR A 67 2.98 -9.89 -0.58
N LYS A 68 3.65 -10.40 -1.61
CA LYS A 68 3.01 -10.71 -2.89
C LYS A 68 2.47 -12.14 -2.86
N GLU A 69 1.16 -12.29 -2.96
CA GLU A 69 0.47 -13.59 -2.86
C GLU A 69 0.77 -14.48 -4.07
N THR A 70 0.59 -13.96 -5.29
CA THR A 70 0.70 -14.73 -6.53
C THR A 70 1.63 -14.06 -7.52
N ASP A 71 2.28 -14.86 -8.34
CA ASP A 71 3.06 -14.42 -9.50
C ASP A 71 2.15 -14.03 -10.70
N GLU A 72 2.74 -13.82 -11.87
CA GLU A 72 2.03 -13.46 -13.10
C GLU A 72 1.17 -14.61 -13.66
N ASN A 73 1.48 -15.84 -13.31
CA ASN A 73 0.75 -17.03 -13.72
C ASN A 73 -0.43 -17.35 -12.79
N GLY A 74 -0.51 -16.65 -11.64
CA GLY A 74 -1.49 -16.92 -10.59
C GLY A 74 -1.03 -17.99 -9.59
N ASP A 75 0.21 -18.45 -9.70
CA ASP A 75 0.82 -19.39 -8.77
C ASP A 75 1.29 -18.67 -7.49
N ARG A 76 1.33 -19.38 -6.38
CA ARG A 76 1.82 -18.83 -5.12
C ARG A 76 3.30 -18.49 -5.20
N THR A 77 3.64 -17.29 -4.74
CA THR A 77 5.03 -16.86 -4.63
C THR A 77 5.75 -17.53 -3.44
N ILE A 78 7.08 -17.52 -3.47
CA ILE A 78 7.91 -17.92 -2.32
C ILE A 78 7.62 -17.00 -1.12
N ASP A 79 7.37 -15.70 -1.35
CA ASP A 79 6.97 -14.75 -0.32
C ASP A 79 5.75 -15.23 0.45
N SER A 80 4.72 -15.71 -0.26
CA SER A 80 3.48 -16.16 0.36
C SER A 80 3.67 -17.43 1.20
N VAL A 81 4.64 -18.28 0.85
CA VAL A 81 4.97 -19.50 1.62
C VAL A 81 5.72 -19.12 2.91
N ILE A 82 6.75 -18.27 2.80
CA ILE A 82 7.52 -17.81 3.97
C ILE A 82 6.63 -17.00 4.92
N ALA A 83 5.78 -16.14 4.37
CA ALA A 83 4.83 -15.34 5.15
C ALA A 83 3.84 -16.22 5.93
N GLN A 84 3.40 -17.34 5.34
CA GLN A 84 2.54 -18.31 6.01
C GLN A 84 3.27 -18.96 7.21
N ASP A 85 4.51 -19.43 7.02
CA ASP A 85 5.30 -20.05 8.09
C ASP A 85 5.52 -19.08 9.26
N VAL A 86 5.77 -17.80 8.96
CA VAL A 86 5.93 -16.74 9.96
C VAL A 86 4.60 -16.45 10.66
N TYR A 87 3.48 -16.38 9.92
CA TYR A 87 2.15 -16.22 10.47
C TYR A 87 1.85 -17.32 11.50
N ASP A 88 2.08 -18.58 11.14
CA ASP A 88 1.83 -19.73 12.01
C ASP A 88 2.67 -19.66 13.29
N ALA A 89 3.95 -19.30 13.17
CA ALA A 89 4.84 -19.17 14.31
C ALA A 89 4.45 -18.01 15.25
N LEU A 90 4.07 -16.87 14.71
CA LEU A 90 3.65 -15.69 15.48
C LEU A 90 2.31 -15.91 16.19
N THR A 91 1.34 -16.52 15.50
CA THR A 91 0.03 -16.83 16.08
C THR A 91 0.14 -17.89 17.16
N ALA A 92 1.04 -18.88 17.02
CA ALA A 92 1.34 -19.84 18.08
C ALA A 92 1.93 -19.21 19.35
N LYS A 93 2.56 -18.02 19.24
CA LYS A 93 3.00 -17.19 20.38
C LYS A 93 1.92 -16.29 20.95
N GLY A 94 0.73 -16.26 20.36
CA GLY A 94 -0.41 -15.49 20.84
C GLY A 94 -0.50 -14.07 20.25
N TYR A 95 0.33 -13.71 19.29
CA TYR A 95 0.18 -12.44 18.58
C TYR A 95 -1.03 -12.45 17.66
N ARG A 96 -1.71 -11.32 17.59
CA ARG A 96 -2.79 -11.13 16.63
C ARG A 96 -2.21 -10.58 15.31
N VAL A 97 -2.15 -11.44 14.32
CA VAL A 97 -1.48 -11.17 13.05
C VAL A 97 -2.51 -10.98 11.95
N PHE A 98 -2.40 -9.88 11.19
CA PHE A 98 -3.11 -9.73 9.94
C PHE A 98 -2.32 -10.38 8.82
N PHE A 99 -2.93 -11.37 8.19
CA PHE A 99 -2.42 -12.09 7.03
C PHE A 99 -3.56 -12.23 6.03
N SER A 100 -3.56 -11.46 4.96
CA SER A 100 -4.70 -11.23 4.07
C SER A 100 -5.40 -12.52 3.63
N ARG A 101 -4.63 -13.53 3.25
CA ARG A 101 -5.12 -14.82 2.80
C ARG A 101 -6.04 -15.51 3.80
N ILE A 102 -5.69 -15.49 5.09
CA ILE A 102 -6.47 -16.15 6.15
C ILE A 102 -7.48 -15.18 6.76
N THR A 103 -7.02 -13.97 7.06
CA THR A 103 -7.82 -12.97 7.79
C THR A 103 -9.05 -12.50 7.00
N LEU A 104 -8.97 -12.52 5.66
CA LEU A 104 -10.07 -12.10 4.78
C LEU A 104 -10.96 -13.25 4.29
N GLU A 105 -10.67 -14.49 4.69
CA GLU A 105 -11.41 -15.66 4.24
C GLU A 105 -12.90 -15.60 4.62
N ASP A 106 -13.21 -15.11 5.81
CA ASP A 106 -14.61 -14.92 6.28
C ASP A 106 -15.25 -13.65 5.72
N LYS A 107 -14.56 -12.83 4.94
CA LYS A 107 -15.03 -11.55 4.39
C LYS A 107 -15.44 -11.64 2.92
N LEU A 108 -15.58 -12.86 2.38
CA LEU A 108 -16.01 -13.10 1.00
C LEU A 108 -17.30 -12.34 0.68
N GLY A 109 -17.28 -11.63 -0.45
CA GLY A 109 -18.42 -10.81 -0.91
C GLY A 109 -18.56 -9.44 -0.24
N ARG A 110 -17.59 -9.01 0.56
CA ARG A 110 -17.49 -7.66 1.14
C ARG A 110 -16.33 -6.89 0.52
N GLU A 111 -16.39 -5.58 0.62
CA GLU A 111 -15.23 -4.73 0.33
C GLU A 111 -14.13 -5.05 1.36
N TYR A 112 -12.97 -5.49 0.89
CA TYR A 112 -11.86 -5.92 1.74
C TYR A 112 -10.88 -4.78 2.09
N GLU A 113 -10.82 -3.72 1.28
CA GLU A 113 -9.92 -2.58 1.48
C GLU A 113 -10.06 -1.93 2.86
N PRO A 114 -11.28 -1.65 3.38
CA PRO A 114 -11.44 -1.09 4.72
C PRO A 114 -10.83 -1.95 5.81
N TYR A 115 -10.90 -3.29 5.67
CA TYR A 115 -10.31 -4.23 6.63
C TYR A 115 -8.79 -4.20 6.60
N ILE A 116 -8.20 -4.20 5.39
CA ILE A 116 -6.75 -4.08 5.20
C ILE A 116 -6.24 -2.76 5.81
N PHE A 117 -6.89 -1.64 5.51
CA PHE A 117 -6.48 -0.35 6.04
C PHE A 117 -6.69 -0.21 7.55
N ALA A 118 -7.74 -0.78 8.12
CA ALA A 118 -7.95 -0.82 9.56
C ALA A 118 -6.85 -1.64 10.26
N ALA A 119 -6.50 -2.81 9.71
CA ALA A 119 -5.44 -3.65 10.21
C ALA A 119 -4.07 -2.94 10.14
N LEU A 120 -3.75 -2.34 9.00
CA LEU A 120 -2.52 -1.59 8.76
C LEU A 120 -2.37 -0.41 9.73
N ASN A 121 -3.47 0.32 10.00
CA ASN A 121 -3.47 1.43 10.94
C ASN A 121 -3.30 0.96 12.39
N SER A 122 -3.86 -0.19 12.77
CA SER A 122 -3.80 -0.70 14.15
C SER A 122 -2.48 -1.41 14.46
N ALA A 123 -1.89 -2.13 13.50
CA ALA A 123 -0.69 -2.93 13.71
C ALA A 123 0.50 -2.07 14.18
N LYS A 124 1.23 -2.57 15.16
CA LYS A 124 2.46 -1.95 15.68
C LYS A 124 3.69 -2.32 14.86
N ILE A 125 3.68 -3.52 14.26
CA ILE A 125 4.79 -4.02 13.46
C ILE A 125 4.25 -4.38 12.08
N MET A 126 4.97 -4.00 11.03
CA MET A 126 4.80 -4.52 9.69
C MET A 126 5.99 -5.39 9.33
N LEU A 127 5.74 -6.60 8.86
CA LEU A 127 6.71 -7.47 8.21
C LEU A 127 6.46 -7.39 6.71
N ALA A 128 7.41 -6.83 5.96
CA ALA A 128 7.32 -6.71 4.51
C ALA A 128 8.23 -7.73 3.85
N PHE A 129 7.64 -8.73 3.17
CA PHE A 129 8.38 -9.82 2.53
C PHE A 129 8.67 -9.53 1.07
N GLY A 130 9.85 -9.95 0.60
CA GLY A 130 10.23 -9.93 -0.80
C GLY A 130 11.41 -10.84 -1.08
N THR A 131 11.21 -11.81 -1.97
CA THR A 131 12.26 -12.69 -2.54
C THR A 131 12.71 -12.19 -3.91
N ASP A 132 12.11 -11.11 -4.40
CA ASP A 132 12.45 -10.40 -5.61
C ASP A 132 12.22 -8.90 -5.40
N PHE A 133 13.03 -8.07 -6.09
CA PHE A 133 12.85 -6.61 -6.08
C PHE A 133 11.45 -6.22 -6.58
N GLU A 134 10.95 -6.89 -7.61
CA GLU A 134 9.64 -6.60 -8.20
C GLU A 134 8.50 -6.96 -7.26
N TYR A 135 8.68 -7.94 -6.39
CA TYR A 135 7.66 -8.32 -5.41
C TYR A 135 7.47 -7.24 -4.36
N PHE A 136 8.56 -6.64 -3.85
CA PHE A 136 8.45 -5.44 -3.00
C PHE A 136 7.78 -4.26 -3.70
N ASN A 137 7.97 -4.15 -5.01
CA ASN A 137 7.45 -3.04 -5.82
C ASN A 137 6.12 -3.35 -6.52
N ALA A 138 5.56 -4.55 -6.34
CA ALA A 138 4.21 -4.86 -6.80
C ALA A 138 3.22 -3.80 -6.27
N VAL A 139 2.32 -3.32 -7.13
CA VAL A 139 1.49 -2.13 -6.88
C VAL A 139 0.84 -2.16 -5.49
N TRP A 140 0.23 -3.29 -5.15
CA TRP A 140 -0.47 -3.46 -3.87
C TRP A 140 0.50 -3.48 -2.68
N VAL A 141 1.53 -4.31 -2.75
CA VAL A 141 2.58 -4.43 -1.71
C VAL A 141 3.23 -3.07 -1.44
N LYS A 142 3.59 -2.36 -2.51
CA LYS A 142 4.18 -1.02 -2.42
C LYS A 142 3.25 0.00 -1.76
N ASN A 143 1.96 -0.05 -2.07
CA ASN A 143 0.97 0.83 -1.45
C ASN A 143 0.87 0.60 0.06
N GLU A 144 0.86 -0.67 0.50
CA GLU A 144 0.79 -1.03 1.91
C GLU A 144 2.01 -0.54 2.69
N TRP A 145 3.22 -0.95 2.29
CA TRP A 145 4.41 -0.54 3.04
C TRP A 145 4.71 0.97 2.95
N SER A 146 4.44 1.60 1.80
CA SER A 146 4.61 3.06 1.67
C SER A 146 3.67 3.82 2.59
N ARG A 147 2.43 3.36 2.73
CA ARG A 147 1.47 3.93 3.68
C ARG A 147 1.93 3.71 5.11
N TYR A 148 2.43 2.52 5.43
CA TYR A 148 2.91 2.21 6.78
C TYR A 148 4.14 3.05 7.17
N LEU A 149 5.06 3.32 6.25
CA LEU A 149 6.17 4.26 6.48
C LEU A 149 5.68 5.68 6.83
N LYS A 150 4.59 6.13 6.23
CA LYS A 150 3.98 7.42 6.60
C LYS A 150 3.40 7.39 8.01
N LEU A 151 2.77 6.28 8.41
CA LEU A 151 2.30 6.09 9.78
C LEU A 151 3.46 6.10 10.78
N MET A 152 4.58 5.43 10.49
CA MET A 152 5.80 5.46 11.31
C MET A 152 6.39 6.87 11.48
N ALA A 153 6.21 7.74 10.52
CA ALA A 153 6.67 9.14 10.63
C ALA A 153 5.90 9.91 11.71
N SER A 154 4.61 9.60 11.89
CA SER A 154 3.73 10.23 12.88
C SER A 154 3.62 9.46 14.20
N ASP A 155 3.86 8.14 14.19
CA ASP A 155 3.79 7.27 15.36
C ASP A 155 5.09 6.46 15.53
N LYS A 156 5.88 6.83 16.53
CA LYS A 156 7.20 6.22 16.81
C LYS A 156 7.12 4.84 17.47
N SER A 157 5.95 4.39 17.85
CA SER A 157 5.72 3.02 18.35
C SER A 157 5.58 1.99 17.23
N LYS A 158 5.49 2.43 15.98
CA LYS A 158 5.36 1.56 14.82
C LYS A 158 6.72 1.23 14.21
N HIS A 159 6.89 -0.01 13.80
CA HIS A 159 8.12 -0.52 13.20
C HIS A 159 7.84 -1.30 11.92
N LEU A 160 8.66 -1.11 10.90
CA LEU A 160 8.65 -1.92 9.68
C LEU A 160 9.96 -2.70 9.61
N ILE A 161 9.84 -4.01 9.42
CA ILE A 161 10.96 -4.93 9.25
C ILE A 161 10.88 -5.51 7.83
N PRO A 162 11.79 -5.12 6.93
CA PRO A 162 11.91 -5.79 5.64
C PRO A 162 12.42 -7.23 5.87
N CYS A 163 11.73 -8.21 5.29
CA CYS A 163 12.06 -9.63 5.35
C CYS A 163 12.41 -10.09 3.94
N TYR A 164 13.69 -10.35 3.67
CA TYR A 164 14.16 -10.68 2.34
C TYR A 164 14.78 -12.09 2.30
N LYS A 165 14.80 -12.69 1.12
CA LYS A 165 15.49 -13.94 0.85
C LYS A 165 15.88 -13.99 -0.63
N ASP A 166 17.07 -14.56 -0.90
CA ASP A 166 17.59 -14.78 -2.26
C ASP A 166 17.83 -13.51 -3.10
N ILE A 167 17.81 -12.32 -2.47
CA ILE A 167 18.19 -11.03 -3.06
C ILE A 167 19.25 -10.35 -2.18
N ASP A 168 20.03 -9.44 -2.78
CA ASP A 168 20.96 -8.64 -2.00
C ASP A 168 20.19 -7.59 -1.19
N ALA A 169 20.62 -7.36 0.06
CA ALA A 169 20.01 -6.35 0.92
C ALA A 169 20.07 -4.93 0.30
N TYR A 170 21.05 -4.67 -0.56
CA TYR A 170 21.18 -3.39 -1.28
C TYR A 170 20.24 -3.25 -2.47
N ASP A 171 19.67 -4.36 -2.95
CA ASP A 171 18.68 -4.37 -4.04
C ASP A 171 17.24 -4.18 -3.54
N MET A 172 17.03 -4.08 -2.23
CA MET A 172 15.73 -3.72 -1.68
C MET A 172 15.33 -2.28 -2.02
N PRO A 173 14.03 -1.91 -1.92
CA PRO A 173 13.59 -0.53 -2.08
C PRO A 173 14.43 0.43 -1.22
N LYS A 174 14.86 1.55 -1.83
CA LYS A 174 15.71 2.56 -1.15
C LYS A 174 15.11 3.12 0.14
N GLU A 175 13.80 3.06 0.25
CA GLU A 175 13.04 3.46 1.45
C GLU A 175 13.38 2.58 2.66
N PHE A 176 13.85 1.35 2.43
CA PHE A 176 14.26 0.40 3.47
C PHE A 176 15.72 0.51 3.88
N ALA A 177 16.54 1.30 3.17
CA ALA A 177 17.98 1.39 3.40
C ALA A 177 18.41 1.79 4.83
N LYS A 178 17.52 2.42 5.60
CA LYS A 178 17.77 2.82 7.01
C LYS A 178 17.11 1.87 8.02
N LEU A 179 16.43 0.84 7.56
CA LEU A 179 15.73 -0.12 8.40
C LEU A 179 16.60 -1.34 8.60
N GLN A 180 16.52 -1.91 9.80
CA GLN A 180 17.12 -3.22 10.04
C GLN A 180 16.22 -4.26 9.37
N ALA A 181 16.80 -5.04 8.46
CA ALA A 181 16.11 -6.07 7.71
C ALA A 181 16.43 -7.47 8.26
N GLN A 182 15.52 -8.40 8.10
CA GLN A 182 15.67 -9.81 8.44
C GLN A 182 15.93 -10.64 7.17
N ASP A 183 17.07 -11.33 7.15
CA ASP A 183 17.38 -12.30 6.11
C ASP A 183 16.68 -13.63 6.43
N MET A 184 15.66 -13.95 5.66
CA MET A 184 14.84 -15.16 5.81
C MET A 184 15.52 -16.43 5.27
N GLY A 185 16.66 -16.30 4.59
CA GLY A 185 17.50 -17.41 4.16
C GLY A 185 18.38 -17.99 5.27
N LYS A 186 18.52 -17.29 6.39
CA LYS A 186 19.33 -17.76 7.53
C LYS A 186 18.64 -18.84 8.33
N VAL A 187 19.46 -19.76 8.86
CA VAL A 187 18.96 -20.75 9.82
C VAL A 187 18.50 -20.03 11.09
N GLY A 188 17.27 -20.28 11.51
CA GLY A 188 16.70 -19.63 12.68
C GLY A 188 16.03 -18.28 12.40
N ALA A 189 15.91 -17.86 11.14
CA ALA A 189 15.35 -16.56 10.77
C ALA A 189 13.96 -16.27 11.38
N ILE A 190 13.10 -17.29 11.46
CA ILE A 190 11.76 -17.14 12.10
C ILE A 190 11.92 -16.92 13.61
N GLN A 191 12.85 -17.62 14.27
CA GLN A 191 13.13 -17.45 15.69
C GLN A 191 13.67 -16.05 16.00
N ASP A 192 14.41 -15.45 15.07
CA ASP A 192 14.93 -14.08 15.22
C ASP A 192 13.81 -13.01 15.15
N LEU A 193 12.67 -13.35 14.56
CA LEU A 193 11.47 -12.48 14.51
C LEU A 193 10.54 -12.63 15.73
N LEU A 194 10.69 -13.72 16.52
CA LEU A 194 9.84 -14.06 17.67
C LEU A 194 10.35 -13.47 18.99
#